data_a6bcd747ef6a1aa0710e706c79a18ab2
#
_entry.id   a6bcd747ef6a1aa0710e706c79a18ab2
#
_cell.length_a   1.000
_cell.length_b   1.000
_cell.length_c   1.000
_cell.angle_alpha   90.00
_cell.angle_beta   90.00
_cell.angle_gamma   90.00
#
_symmetry.space_group_name_H-M   'P 1'
#
loop_
_entity.id
_entity.type
_entity.pdbx_description
1 polymer ?
#
loop_
_entity_poly.entity_id
_entity_poly.type
_entity_poly.pdbx_seq_one_letter_code
_entity_poly.pdbx_strand_id
1 'polypeptide(L)'
;MKKDIPTYLLIIDEDMTSELQVDAVALVDAPAIEKNWMAFREQFVEPSSGERKDDFLPRCISYVINEGKESEQAVAICNSIWDEHFAGVKISIDYDDTLSTDRGKQLAKDLIDKGDTLYIISARNDKEGMVNVGKDLGIPEERIFATGSNEAKIQKIKDLRISKHYDNNADVVKELGNIGQKFSQRFAFSVIDDKMELFGPAMLSDFPIFRNDEQLGQYNVVFNKETIYKIAQKFFEKDFNKNFNLMHDGNQKCEGVYAFQSYIVDSEQGRPAPKGYEDAKDGSWFLGVKVNNPEVWAKVKSGEIKGFSVEGVFEYKRKQLNAEEMYREIEKLLQDVHP
;
A
#
# COMPACT_ATOMS: atom_id res chain seq x y z
N MET A 1 -4.69 13.93 25.62
CA MET A 1 -3.49 14.54 25.02
C MET A 1 -2.76 13.46 24.21
N LYS A 2 -2.82 13.50 22.87
CA LYS A 2 -1.92 12.66 22.06
C LYS A 2 -0.49 13.17 22.35
N LYS A 3 0.37 12.32 22.89
CA LYS A 3 1.81 12.63 22.99
C LYS A 3 2.31 12.82 21.56
N ASP A 4 2.82 14.00 21.25
CA ASP A 4 3.53 14.22 19.99
C ASP A 4 4.73 13.28 19.94
N ILE A 5 4.71 12.36 18.98
CA ILE A 5 5.78 11.39 18.76
C ILE A 5 6.91 12.12 18.05
N PRO A 6 8.13 12.19 18.63
CA PRO A 6 9.24 12.92 18.01
C PRO A 6 9.59 12.30 16.64
N THR A 7 9.99 13.16 15.71
CA THR A 7 10.41 12.75 14.36
C THR A 7 11.89 13.05 14.15
N TYR A 8 12.65 12.06 13.70
CA TYR A 8 14.06 12.16 13.39
C TYR A 8 14.27 12.03 11.89
N LEU A 9 15.13 12.85 11.34
CA LEU A 9 15.64 12.75 9.99
C LEU A 9 16.81 11.77 9.98
N LEU A 10 16.73 10.73 9.16
CA LEU A 10 17.85 9.83 8.90
C LEU A 10 18.68 10.39 7.75
N ILE A 11 19.98 10.49 7.95
CA ILE A 11 20.92 11.01 6.97
C ILE A 11 22.07 10.04 6.74
N ILE A 12 22.68 10.17 5.58
CA ILE A 12 24.03 9.66 5.29
C ILE A 12 24.90 10.84 4.88
N ASP A 13 26.21 10.72 5.05
CA ASP A 13 27.15 11.73 4.59
C ASP A 13 27.45 11.61 3.07
N GLU A 14 28.26 12.56 2.56
CA GLU A 14 28.65 12.58 1.14
C GLU A 14 29.88 11.70 0.88
N ASP A 15 30.54 11.21 1.92
CA ASP A 15 31.70 10.35 1.78
C ASP A 15 31.25 8.97 1.29
N MET A 16 31.61 8.64 0.07
CA MET A 16 31.31 7.36 -0.55
C MET A 16 32.02 6.18 0.12
N THR A 17 33.02 6.44 0.96
CA THR A 17 33.74 5.42 1.72
C THR A 17 33.13 5.18 3.10
N SER A 18 32.23 6.06 3.57
CA SER A 18 31.58 5.91 4.87
C SER A 18 30.67 4.67 4.95
N GLU A 19 30.46 4.16 6.15
CA GLU A 19 29.56 3.05 6.43
C GLU A 19 28.06 3.49 6.49
N LEU A 20 27.80 4.81 6.44
CA LEU A 20 26.44 5.34 6.41
C LEU A 20 25.82 5.14 5.01
N GLN A 21 25.08 4.08 4.84
CA GLN A 21 24.55 3.63 3.53
C GLN A 21 23.41 2.65 3.69
N VAL A 22 22.71 2.36 2.60
CA VAL A 22 21.88 1.17 2.43
C VAL A 22 22.74 0.12 1.73
N ASP A 23 22.92 -1.04 2.31
CA ASP A 23 23.79 -2.11 1.82
C ASP A 23 23.02 -3.37 1.39
N ALA A 24 21.74 -3.49 1.80
CA ALA A 24 20.89 -4.58 1.39
C ALA A 24 19.42 -4.14 1.26
N VAL A 25 18.65 -4.93 0.53
CA VAL A 25 17.19 -4.82 0.44
C VAL A 25 16.57 -6.15 0.84
N ALA A 26 15.73 -6.14 1.86
CA ALA A 26 14.97 -7.30 2.29
C ALA A 26 13.65 -7.41 1.52
N LEU A 27 13.28 -8.65 1.19
CA LEU A 27 11.97 -9.03 0.73
C LEU A 27 11.15 -9.44 1.96
N VAL A 28 10.10 -8.68 2.28
CA VAL A 28 9.40 -8.81 3.57
C VAL A 28 7.89 -8.94 3.41
N ASP A 29 7.24 -9.49 4.42
CA ASP A 29 5.79 -9.56 4.56
C ASP A 29 5.17 -8.23 5.03
N ALA A 30 5.91 -7.46 5.85
CA ALA A 30 5.50 -6.17 6.37
C ALA A 30 6.61 -5.11 6.17
N PRO A 31 6.66 -4.46 4.98
CA PRO A 31 7.67 -3.45 4.70
C PRO A 31 7.56 -2.27 5.67
N ALA A 32 8.71 -1.71 6.09
CA ALA A 32 8.79 -0.61 7.05
C ALA A 32 8.03 0.65 6.59
N ILE A 33 7.94 0.87 5.29
CA ILE A 33 7.13 1.92 4.68
C ILE A 33 5.66 1.53 4.54
N GLU A 34 5.24 0.39 5.13
CA GLU A 34 3.89 -0.17 5.07
C GLU A 34 3.31 -0.29 3.66
N LYS A 35 4.14 -0.50 2.66
CA LYS A 35 3.79 -0.53 1.23
C LYS A 35 3.96 -1.93 0.68
N ASN A 36 2.89 -2.51 0.18
CA ASN A 36 2.90 -3.83 -0.45
C ASN A 36 3.14 -3.73 -1.96
N TRP A 37 3.58 -4.84 -2.59
CA TRP A 37 3.72 -4.94 -4.04
C TRP A 37 2.38 -4.85 -4.78
N MET A 38 2.41 -4.34 -6.03
CA MET A 38 1.41 -4.70 -7.02
C MET A 38 1.85 -5.99 -7.72
N ALA A 39 1.09 -7.07 -7.53
CA ALA A 39 1.14 -8.17 -8.46
C ALA A 39 0.34 -7.76 -9.71
N PHE A 40 1.00 -7.57 -10.85
CA PHE A 40 0.29 -7.78 -12.10
C PHE A 40 0.15 -9.30 -12.22
N ARG A 41 -1.00 -9.81 -11.78
CA ARG A 41 -1.47 -11.04 -12.39
C ARG A 41 -1.61 -10.72 -13.87
N GLU A 42 -0.99 -11.54 -14.74
CA GLU A 42 -1.59 -11.78 -16.04
C GLU A 42 -3.08 -11.90 -15.82
N GLN A 43 -3.84 -11.28 -16.68
CA GLN A 43 -5.28 -11.24 -16.60
C GLN A 43 -5.80 -12.56 -16.04
N PHE A 44 -6.12 -12.62 -14.75
CA PHE A 44 -7.22 -13.47 -14.35
C PHE A 44 -8.28 -13.15 -15.38
N VAL A 45 -8.81 -14.19 -15.99
CA VAL A 45 -9.86 -14.02 -16.96
C VAL A 45 -11.06 -13.46 -16.21
N GLU A 46 -10.98 -12.17 -15.87
CA GLU A 46 -12.10 -11.44 -15.29
C GLU A 46 -13.04 -11.06 -16.43
N PRO A 47 -14.35 -11.05 -16.16
CA PRO A 47 -15.30 -10.52 -17.12
C PRO A 47 -15.00 -9.06 -17.43
N SER A 48 -14.96 -8.70 -18.70
CA SER A 48 -14.81 -7.32 -19.14
C SER A 48 -16.12 -6.54 -18.91
N SER A 49 -16.03 -5.23 -18.72
CA SER A 49 -17.23 -4.37 -18.57
C SER A 49 -18.17 -4.56 -19.77
N GLY A 50 -19.40 -4.99 -19.50
CA GLY A 50 -20.41 -5.28 -20.52
C GLY A 50 -20.25 -6.62 -21.25
N GLU A 51 -19.30 -7.45 -20.90
CA GLU A 51 -19.17 -8.82 -21.43
C GLU A 51 -20.32 -9.70 -20.96
N ARG A 52 -20.86 -10.58 -21.83
CA ARG A 52 -21.90 -11.53 -21.46
C ARG A 52 -21.27 -12.82 -20.94
N LYS A 53 -21.98 -13.52 -20.04
CA LYS A 53 -21.52 -14.81 -19.47
C LYS A 53 -21.13 -15.83 -20.56
N ASP A 54 -21.91 -15.87 -21.64
CA ASP A 54 -21.69 -16.79 -22.77
C ASP A 54 -20.41 -16.47 -23.57
N ASP A 55 -19.94 -15.24 -23.53
CA ASP A 55 -18.70 -14.82 -24.17
C ASP A 55 -17.50 -15.01 -23.21
N PHE A 56 -17.70 -14.79 -21.91
CA PHE A 56 -16.69 -14.95 -20.88
C PHE A 56 -16.30 -16.40 -20.61
N LEU A 57 -17.29 -17.28 -20.39
CA LEU A 57 -17.02 -18.64 -19.93
C LEU A 57 -16.09 -19.43 -20.87
N PRO A 58 -16.27 -19.45 -22.22
CA PRO A 58 -15.36 -20.18 -23.10
C PRO A 58 -13.91 -19.67 -23.04
N ARG A 59 -13.74 -18.37 -22.94
CA ARG A 59 -12.42 -17.71 -22.84
C ARG A 59 -11.73 -18.08 -21.52
N CYS A 60 -12.45 -17.97 -20.41
CA CYS A 60 -11.97 -18.34 -19.09
C CYS A 60 -11.64 -19.83 -18.97
N ILE A 61 -12.53 -20.71 -19.42
CA ILE A 61 -12.33 -22.17 -19.34
C ILE A 61 -11.09 -22.58 -20.15
N SER A 62 -10.93 -22.05 -21.36
CA SER A 62 -9.75 -22.33 -22.19
C SER A 62 -8.46 -21.90 -21.49
N TYR A 63 -8.46 -20.75 -20.84
CA TYR A 63 -7.33 -20.27 -20.08
C TYR A 63 -7.01 -21.20 -18.89
N VAL A 64 -8.01 -21.52 -18.06
CA VAL A 64 -7.83 -22.34 -16.85
C VAL A 64 -7.40 -23.78 -17.17
N ILE A 65 -7.85 -24.33 -18.33
CA ILE A 65 -7.37 -25.62 -18.82
C ILE A 65 -5.89 -25.53 -19.23
N ASN A 66 -5.47 -24.45 -19.89
CA ASN A 66 -4.07 -24.25 -20.27
C ASN A 66 -3.15 -24.10 -19.05
N GLU A 67 -3.68 -23.63 -17.91
CA GLU A 67 -3.02 -23.60 -16.61
C GLU A 67 -2.96 -24.99 -15.92
N GLY A 68 -3.39 -26.05 -16.60
CA GLY A 68 -3.28 -27.44 -16.13
C GLY A 68 -4.43 -27.93 -15.25
N LYS A 69 -5.59 -27.25 -15.24
CA LYS A 69 -6.79 -27.72 -14.53
C LYS A 69 -7.62 -28.63 -15.39
N GLU A 70 -8.28 -29.62 -14.78
CA GLU A 70 -9.23 -30.46 -15.48
C GLU A 70 -10.48 -29.68 -15.93
N SER A 71 -11.12 -30.11 -17.01
CA SER A 71 -12.22 -29.39 -17.65
C SER A 71 -13.38 -29.08 -16.70
N GLU A 72 -13.75 -30.02 -15.82
CA GLU A 72 -14.82 -29.82 -14.83
C GLU A 72 -14.43 -28.77 -13.78
N GLN A 73 -13.17 -28.77 -13.33
CA GLN A 73 -12.66 -27.79 -12.41
C GLN A 73 -12.58 -26.41 -13.06
N ALA A 74 -12.16 -26.33 -14.33
CA ALA A 74 -12.10 -25.07 -15.06
C ALA A 74 -13.49 -24.44 -15.22
N VAL A 75 -14.51 -25.24 -15.52
CA VAL A 75 -15.91 -24.78 -15.58
C VAL A 75 -16.38 -24.24 -14.23
N ALA A 76 -16.11 -24.95 -13.13
CA ALA A 76 -16.50 -24.52 -11.78
C ALA A 76 -15.80 -23.21 -11.37
N ILE A 77 -14.49 -23.09 -11.61
CA ILE A 77 -13.70 -21.90 -11.35
C ILE A 77 -14.24 -20.69 -12.12
N CYS A 78 -14.50 -20.85 -13.43
CA CYS A 78 -14.95 -19.74 -14.27
C CYS A 78 -16.38 -19.29 -13.96
N ASN A 79 -17.27 -20.21 -13.56
CA ASN A 79 -18.57 -19.82 -13.05
C ASN A 79 -18.46 -19.06 -11.72
N SER A 80 -17.59 -19.50 -10.80
CA SER A 80 -17.35 -18.80 -9.53
C SER A 80 -16.82 -17.37 -9.78
N ILE A 81 -15.85 -17.21 -10.69
CA ILE A 81 -15.32 -15.91 -11.09
C ILE A 81 -16.42 -14.99 -11.64
N TRP A 82 -17.28 -15.53 -12.52
CA TRP A 82 -18.41 -14.79 -13.07
C TRP A 82 -19.40 -14.37 -11.98
N ASP A 83 -19.83 -15.33 -11.17
CA ASP A 83 -20.82 -15.11 -10.13
C ASP A 83 -20.30 -14.16 -9.03
N GLU A 84 -19.03 -14.23 -8.68
CA GLU A 84 -18.37 -13.29 -7.77
C GLU A 84 -18.24 -11.87 -8.37
N HIS A 85 -17.98 -11.79 -9.67
CA HIS A 85 -17.85 -10.50 -10.36
C HIS A 85 -19.19 -9.76 -10.51
N PHE A 86 -20.28 -10.46 -10.75
CA PHE A 86 -21.62 -9.87 -10.99
C PHE A 86 -22.59 -9.97 -9.81
N ALA A 87 -22.24 -10.65 -8.74
CA ALA A 87 -23.13 -10.84 -7.59
C ALA A 87 -23.22 -9.62 -6.66
N GLY A 88 -22.90 -8.42 -7.11
CA GLY A 88 -23.10 -7.17 -6.40
C GLY A 88 -22.93 -7.29 -4.88
N VAL A 89 -21.70 -7.50 -4.40
CA VAL A 89 -21.43 -7.73 -2.97
C VAL A 89 -21.64 -6.43 -2.20
N LYS A 90 -22.23 -6.51 -1.02
CA LYS A 90 -22.31 -5.34 -0.12
C LYS A 90 -20.93 -5.06 0.49
N ILE A 91 -20.35 -3.95 0.11
CA ILE A 91 -19.03 -3.49 0.59
C ILE A 91 -19.22 -2.18 1.34
N SER A 92 -18.46 -1.97 2.40
CA SER A 92 -18.41 -0.66 3.04
C SER A 92 -16.97 -0.15 3.14
N ILE A 93 -16.86 1.17 3.19
CA ILE A 93 -15.59 1.87 3.28
C ILE A 93 -15.69 2.93 4.39
N ASP A 94 -14.67 3.02 5.24
CA ASP A 94 -14.55 4.11 6.19
C ASP A 94 -14.31 5.44 5.49
N TYR A 95 -14.58 6.56 6.16
CA TYR A 95 -14.42 7.87 5.54
C TYR A 95 -13.05 8.49 5.82
N ASP A 96 -12.70 8.67 7.10
CA ASP A 96 -11.49 9.40 7.49
C ASP A 96 -10.23 8.62 7.12
N ASP A 97 -9.27 9.30 6.47
CA ASP A 97 -8.01 8.71 5.98
C ASP A 97 -8.20 7.45 5.11
N THR A 98 -9.43 7.22 4.66
CA THR A 98 -9.82 6.12 3.76
C THR A 98 -10.52 6.71 2.55
N LEU A 99 -11.84 6.84 2.53
CA LEU A 99 -12.59 7.38 1.38
C LEU A 99 -12.35 8.88 1.14
N SER A 100 -11.98 9.64 2.18
CA SER A 100 -11.60 11.06 2.05
C SER A 100 -10.36 11.27 1.17
N THR A 101 -9.55 10.23 0.96
CA THR A 101 -8.34 10.26 0.13
C THR A 101 -8.66 10.01 -1.35
N ASP A 102 -7.84 10.52 -2.26
CA ASP A 102 -8.03 10.29 -3.70
C ASP A 102 -7.99 8.80 -4.05
N ARG A 103 -7.14 8.03 -3.37
CA ARG A 103 -7.08 6.59 -3.51
C ARG A 103 -8.33 5.88 -3.01
N GLY A 104 -8.87 6.30 -1.87
CA GLY A 104 -10.13 5.76 -1.36
C GLY A 104 -11.29 6.03 -2.33
N LYS A 105 -11.32 7.21 -2.94
CA LYS A 105 -12.28 7.55 -4.00
C LYS A 105 -12.08 6.69 -5.25
N GLN A 106 -10.83 6.41 -5.64
CA GLN A 106 -10.55 5.53 -6.77
C GLN A 106 -10.97 4.09 -6.48
N LEU A 107 -10.62 3.54 -5.30
CA LEU A 107 -11.11 2.24 -4.85
C LEU A 107 -12.64 2.16 -4.87
N ALA A 108 -13.32 3.20 -4.39
CA ALA A 108 -14.77 3.25 -4.40
C ALA A 108 -15.34 3.21 -5.82
N LYS A 109 -14.75 3.94 -6.76
CA LYS A 109 -15.14 3.89 -8.19
C LYS A 109 -14.94 2.50 -8.76
N ASP A 110 -13.78 1.89 -8.55
CA ASP A 110 -13.46 0.56 -9.06
C ASP A 110 -14.45 -0.51 -8.54
N LEU A 111 -14.87 -0.39 -7.26
CA LEU A 111 -15.87 -1.28 -6.66
C LEU A 111 -17.27 -1.07 -7.26
N ILE A 112 -17.66 0.19 -7.46
CA ILE A 112 -18.95 0.55 -8.09
C ILE A 112 -18.99 0.07 -9.55
N ASP A 113 -17.90 0.27 -10.29
CA ASP A 113 -17.77 -0.14 -11.70
C ASP A 113 -17.81 -1.67 -11.85
N LYS A 114 -17.38 -2.42 -10.82
CA LYS A 114 -17.54 -3.87 -10.70
C LYS A 114 -18.97 -4.32 -10.37
N GLY A 115 -19.88 -3.39 -10.11
CA GLY A 115 -21.26 -3.68 -9.75
C GLY A 115 -21.51 -3.89 -8.27
N ASP A 116 -20.51 -3.64 -7.39
CA ASP A 116 -20.66 -3.78 -5.95
C ASP A 116 -21.59 -2.70 -5.37
N THR A 117 -22.33 -3.08 -4.33
CA THR A 117 -23.17 -2.14 -3.58
C THR A 117 -22.37 -1.50 -2.47
N LEU A 118 -21.94 -0.25 -2.67
CA LEU A 118 -21.07 0.46 -1.74
C LEU A 118 -21.85 1.22 -0.66
N TYR A 119 -21.33 1.15 0.57
CA TYR A 119 -21.78 1.88 1.76
C TYR A 119 -20.61 2.70 2.31
N ILE A 120 -20.90 3.88 2.88
CA ILE A 120 -19.95 4.68 3.65
C ILE A 120 -20.31 4.51 5.13
N ILE A 121 -19.43 3.96 5.97
CA ILE A 121 -19.69 3.73 7.38
C ILE A 121 -18.48 4.19 8.18
N SER A 122 -18.61 5.32 8.90
CA SER A 122 -17.54 5.91 9.69
C SER A 122 -17.91 6.08 11.15
N ALA A 123 -16.91 6.12 12.02
CA ALA A 123 -17.08 6.37 13.46
C ALA A 123 -17.36 7.84 13.81
N ARG A 124 -17.50 8.72 12.82
CA ARG A 124 -17.83 10.15 13.02
C ARG A 124 -19.17 10.33 13.72
N ASN A 125 -19.34 11.48 14.37
CA ASN A 125 -20.61 11.88 14.98
C ASN A 125 -21.62 12.48 13.99
N ASP A 126 -21.13 12.92 12.81
CA ASP A 126 -21.93 13.54 11.77
C ASP A 126 -21.52 13.06 10.37
N LYS A 127 -22.32 13.40 9.37
CA LYS A 127 -22.06 13.03 7.97
C LYS A 127 -21.34 14.12 7.17
N GLU A 128 -20.75 15.12 7.83
CA GLU A 128 -20.06 16.21 7.15
C GLU A 128 -18.97 15.69 6.22
N GLY A 129 -18.93 16.17 4.98
CA GLY A 129 -18.03 15.68 3.93
C GLY A 129 -18.40 14.33 3.31
N MET A 130 -18.97 13.39 4.10
CA MET A 130 -19.35 12.05 3.62
C MET A 130 -20.44 12.11 2.55
N VAL A 131 -21.45 12.96 2.75
CA VAL A 131 -22.58 13.09 1.82
C VAL A 131 -22.12 13.68 0.47
N ASN A 132 -21.22 14.66 0.48
CA ASN A 132 -20.68 15.24 -0.73
C ASN A 132 -19.90 14.20 -1.55
N VAL A 133 -18.99 13.48 -0.91
CA VAL A 133 -18.24 12.41 -1.57
C VAL A 133 -19.16 11.28 -2.03
N GLY A 134 -20.16 10.91 -1.23
CA GLY A 134 -21.17 9.93 -1.62
C GLY A 134 -21.95 10.36 -2.88
N LYS A 135 -22.34 11.62 -2.94
CA LYS A 135 -23.04 12.19 -4.11
C LYS A 135 -22.17 12.17 -5.37
N ASP A 136 -20.89 12.52 -5.25
CA ASP A 136 -19.93 12.50 -6.36
C ASP A 136 -19.69 11.08 -6.90
N LEU A 137 -19.83 10.08 -6.04
CA LEU A 137 -19.68 8.65 -6.36
C LEU A 137 -21.01 7.95 -6.71
N GLY A 138 -22.14 8.67 -6.70
CA GLY A 138 -23.46 8.08 -6.94
C GLY A 138 -23.97 7.17 -5.80
N ILE A 139 -23.42 7.31 -4.58
CA ILE A 139 -23.85 6.55 -3.41
C ILE A 139 -25.01 7.28 -2.75
N PRO A 140 -26.21 6.67 -2.65
CA PRO A 140 -27.37 7.33 -2.05
C PRO A 140 -27.21 7.52 -0.54
N GLU A 141 -27.80 8.58 0.01
CA GLU A 141 -27.60 9.02 1.40
C GLU A 141 -28.02 7.96 2.44
N GLU A 142 -29.00 7.11 2.13
CA GLU A 142 -29.42 5.99 2.96
C GLU A 142 -28.35 4.89 3.14
N ARG A 143 -27.26 4.95 2.36
CA ARG A 143 -26.09 4.08 2.49
C ARG A 143 -24.90 4.76 3.18
N ILE A 144 -25.12 5.95 3.76
CA ILE A 144 -24.07 6.73 4.44
C ILE A 144 -24.40 6.82 5.93
N PHE A 145 -23.49 6.31 6.77
CA PHE A 145 -23.69 6.19 8.21
C PHE A 145 -22.52 6.82 8.99
N ALA A 146 -22.84 7.80 9.83
CA ALA A 146 -21.98 8.30 10.89
C ALA A 146 -22.44 7.66 12.19
N THR A 147 -21.60 6.84 12.81
CA THR A 147 -22.02 5.92 13.89
C THR A 147 -21.61 6.38 15.29
N GLY A 148 -20.77 7.40 15.40
CA GLY A 148 -20.33 8.00 16.65
C GLY A 148 -19.21 7.26 17.39
N SER A 149 -18.98 5.97 17.09
CA SER A 149 -17.86 5.21 17.67
C SER A 149 -17.47 4.02 16.79
N ASN A 150 -16.28 3.45 17.05
CA ASN A 150 -15.82 2.24 16.36
C ASN A 150 -16.69 1.02 16.68
N GLU A 151 -17.16 0.88 17.92
CA GLU A 151 -18.05 -0.20 18.35
C GLU A 151 -19.38 -0.14 17.59
N ALA A 152 -19.98 1.06 17.49
CA ALA A 152 -21.21 1.28 16.74
C ALA A 152 -21.00 1.07 15.22
N LYS A 153 -19.82 1.44 14.69
CA LYS A 153 -19.43 1.16 13.31
C LYS A 153 -19.37 -0.33 13.04
N ILE A 154 -18.67 -1.09 13.86
CA ILE A 154 -18.57 -2.56 13.76
C ILE A 154 -19.96 -3.21 13.82
N GLN A 155 -20.81 -2.77 14.75
CA GLN A 155 -22.17 -3.29 14.87
C GLN A 155 -22.98 -3.00 13.61
N LYS A 156 -22.93 -1.77 13.09
CA LYS A 156 -23.61 -1.39 11.84
C LYS A 156 -23.17 -2.22 10.65
N ILE A 157 -21.87 -2.52 10.52
CA ILE A 157 -21.31 -3.38 9.47
C ILE A 157 -21.92 -4.78 9.54
N LYS A 158 -22.01 -5.36 10.76
CA LYS A 158 -22.61 -6.67 10.99
C LYS A 158 -24.12 -6.67 10.69
N ASP A 159 -24.86 -5.66 11.14
CA ASP A 159 -26.32 -5.52 10.94
C ASP A 159 -26.68 -5.44 9.45
N LEU A 160 -25.89 -4.72 8.66
CA LEU A 160 -26.08 -4.57 7.22
C LEU A 160 -25.61 -5.79 6.43
N ARG A 161 -24.99 -6.78 7.10
CA ARG A 161 -24.38 -7.97 6.48
C ARG A 161 -23.40 -7.57 5.37
N ILE A 162 -22.51 -6.66 5.71
CA ILE A 162 -21.42 -6.24 4.83
C ILE A 162 -20.44 -7.40 4.66
N SER A 163 -20.07 -7.69 3.43
CA SER A 163 -19.14 -8.78 3.11
C SER A 163 -17.68 -8.37 3.23
N LYS A 164 -17.36 -7.09 2.97
CA LYS A 164 -16.02 -6.51 3.11
C LYS A 164 -16.11 -5.07 3.61
N HIS A 165 -15.26 -4.70 4.55
CA HIS A 165 -15.14 -3.33 5.05
C HIS A 165 -13.70 -2.84 4.97
N TYR A 166 -13.46 -1.77 4.24
CA TYR A 166 -12.15 -1.15 4.10
C TYR A 166 -11.98 -0.05 5.15
N ASP A 167 -10.95 -0.14 5.97
CA ASP A 167 -10.70 0.77 7.10
C ASP A 167 -9.20 0.96 7.34
N ASN A 168 -8.75 2.18 7.62
CA ASN A 168 -7.39 2.48 8.02
C ASN A 168 -7.11 2.14 9.50
N ASN A 169 -8.14 1.98 10.32
CA ASN A 169 -8.00 1.61 11.73
C ASN A 169 -7.77 0.11 11.88
N ALA A 170 -6.56 -0.26 12.36
CA ALA A 170 -6.16 -1.65 12.53
C ALA A 170 -7.02 -2.41 13.56
N ASP A 171 -7.51 -1.74 14.60
CA ASP A 171 -8.34 -2.38 15.64
C ASP A 171 -9.72 -2.73 15.10
N VAL A 172 -10.33 -1.86 14.29
CA VAL A 172 -11.59 -2.14 13.59
C VAL A 172 -11.44 -3.32 12.64
N VAL A 173 -10.37 -3.31 11.83
CA VAL A 173 -10.08 -4.41 10.89
C VAL A 173 -9.89 -5.74 11.62
N LYS A 174 -9.15 -5.74 12.73
CA LYS A 174 -8.90 -6.93 13.54
C LYS A 174 -10.20 -7.49 14.15
N GLU A 175 -11.05 -6.62 14.68
CA GLU A 175 -12.33 -7.01 15.29
C GLU A 175 -13.35 -7.56 14.26
N LEU A 176 -13.29 -7.07 13.03
CA LEU A 176 -14.10 -7.56 11.91
C LEU A 176 -13.59 -8.89 11.31
N GLY A 177 -12.38 -9.31 11.61
CA GLY A 177 -11.78 -10.56 11.10
C GLY A 177 -11.76 -10.61 9.57
N ASN A 178 -12.34 -11.66 8.99
CA ASN A 178 -12.33 -11.86 7.53
C ASN A 178 -13.08 -10.76 6.73
N ILE A 179 -13.98 -10.02 7.39
CA ILE A 179 -14.71 -8.91 6.76
C ILE A 179 -13.83 -7.67 6.68
N GLY A 180 -12.96 -7.45 7.68
CA GLY A 180 -12.08 -6.30 7.76
C GLY A 180 -10.96 -6.34 6.73
N GLN A 181 -10.88 -5.31 5.88
CA GLN A 181 -9.80 -5.11 4.93
C GLN A 181 -9.04 -3.86 5.34
N LYS A 182 -7.79 -4.02 5.75
CA LYS A 182 -7.00 -2.85 6.13
C LYS A 182 -6.81 -1.95 4.92
N PHE A 183 -7.45 -0.79 4.94
CA PHE A 183 -7.11 0.28 4.01
C PHE A 183 -5.87 0.98 4.56
N SER A 184 -4.82 0.93 3.80
CA SER A 184 -3.67 1.79 4.02
C SER A 184 -3.49 2.56 2.72
N GLN A 185 -2.93 3.73 2.78
CA GLN A 185 -2.39 4.41 1.59
C GLN A 185 -1.20 3.58 1.08
N ARG A 186 -1.45 2.30 0.75
CA ARG A 186 -0.42 1.34 0.43
C ARG A 186 -0.26 1.30 -1.07
N PHE A 187 0.92 1.65 -1.51
CA PHE A 187 1.36 1.37 -2.85
C PHE A 187 1.76 -0.11 -2.93
N ALA A 188 1.08 -0.85 -3.75
CA ALA A 188 1.45 -2.23 -4.02
C ALA A 188 2.41 -2.29 -5.22
N PHE A 189 3.28 -3.30 -5.29
CA PHE A 189 4.16 -3.50 -6.44
C PHE A 189 3.45 -4.11 -7.62
N SER A 190 4.05 -3.88 -8.77
CA SER A 190 3.76 -4.51 -10.02
C SER A 190 4.54 -5.83 -10.13
N VAL A 191 3.85 -6.94 -10.29
CA VAL A 191 4.47 -8.25 -10.60
C VAL A 191 4.15 -8.60 -12.05
N ILE A 192 5.17 -8.78 -12.87
CA ILE A 192 5.03 -9.34 -14.21
C ILE A 192 5.34 -10.83 -14.08
N ASP A 193 4.31 -11.66 -13.99
CA ASP A 193 4.43 -13.08 -13.63
C ASP A 193 5.31 -13.84 -14.61
N ASP A 194 5.11 -13.67 -15.92
CA ASP A 194 5.93 -14.31 -16.96
C ASP A 194 7.39 -13.94 -16.92
N LYS A 195 7.68 -12.73 -16.43
CA LYS A 195 9.04 -12.22 -16.35
C LYS A 195 9.66 -12.43 -14.98
N MET A 196 8.92 -12.85 -13.98
CA MET A 196 9.37 -12.93 -12.59
C MET A 196 10.04 -11.59 -12.15
N GLU A 197 9.34 -10.48 -12.35
CA GLU A 197 9.81 -9.14 -12.08
C GLU A 197 8.91 -8.44 -11.06
N LEU A 198 9.52 -7.68 -10.16
CA LEU A 198 8.87 -6.85 -9.16
C LEU A 198 9.21 -5.39 -9.43
N PHE A 199 8.26 -4.50 -9.25
CA PHE A 199 8.51 -3.05 -9.28
C PHE A 199 7.80 -2.37 -8.11
N GLY A 200 8.52 -1.51 -7.39
CA GLY A 200 7.92 -0.79 -6.27
C GLY A 200 8.89 0.12 -5.51
N PRO A 201 8.38 0.84 -4.49
CA PRO A 201 9.20 1.75 -3.72
C PRO A 201 10.17 0.99 -2.82
N ALA A 202 11.45 1.35 -2.90
CA ALA A 202 12.47 1.01 -1.94
C ALA A 202 12.46 2.01 -0.77
N MET A 203 12.32 3.32 -1.10
CA MET A 203 12.25 4.39 -0.11
C MET A 203 11.28 5.48 -0.57
N LEU A 204 10.56 6.09 0.37
CA LEU A 204 9.67 7.21 0.11
C LEU A 204 10.16 8.47 0.82
N SER A 205 10.23 9.56 0.06
CA SER A 205 10.66 10.86 0.57
C SER A 205 9.65 11.43 1.56
N ASP A 206 10.14 11.92 2.71
CA ASP A 206 9.36 12.53 3.80
C ASP A 206 8.18 11.66 4.29
N PHE A 207 8.30 10.35 4.15
CA PHE A 207 7.32 9.40 4.66
C PHE A 207 7.68 9.00 6.09
N PRO A 208 6.82 9.23 7.10
CA PRO A 208 7.11 8.87 8.48
C PRO A 208 7.04 7.35 8.67
N ILE A 209 8.14 6.78 9.15
CA ILE A 209 8.27 5.37 9.50
C ILE A 209 8.28 5.28 11.01
N PHE A 210 7.27 4.66 11.60
CA PHE A 210 7.16 4.47 13.04
C PHE A 210 8.22 3.52 13.56
N ARG A 211 8.82 3.89 14.69
CA ARG A 211 9.79 3.09 15.46
C ARG A 211 9.40 3.09 16.93
N ASN A 212 9.69 1.99 17.58
CA ASN A 212 9.56 1.85 19.03
C ASN A 212 10.74 1.05 19.53
N ASP A 213 11.63 1.67 20.28
CA ASP A 213 12.78 1.01 20.89
C ASP A 213 12.86 1.30 22.40
N GLU A 214 13.69 0.52 23.09
CA GLU A 214 13.78 0.57 24.56
C GLU A 214 14.42 1.88 25.07
N GLN A 215 15.26 2.54 24.28
CA GLN A 215 16.00 3.74 24.70
C GLN A 215 15.24 5.04 24.37
N LEU A 216 14.74 5.16 23.15
CA LEU A 216 14.07 6.38 22.65
C LEU A 216 12.55 6.33 22.80
N GLY A 217 11.98 5.14 23.10
CA GLY A 217 10.54 4.93 23.14
C GLY A 217 9.93 4.97 21.75
N GLN A 218 8.77 5.61 21.61
CA GLN A 218 8.07 5.75 20.34
C GLN A 218 8.52 7.00 19.60
N TYR A 219 8.92 6.85 18.34
CA TYR A 219 9.32 7.95 17.46
C TYR A 219 9.07 7.59 15.99
N ASN A 220 9.11 8.62 15.14
CA ASN A 220 9.11 8.45 13.69
C ASN A 220 10.50 8.74 13.13
N VAL A 221 10.85 8.06 12.06
CA VAL A 221 12.01 8.42 11.23
C VAL A 221 11.53 8.76 9.82
N VAL A 222 12.21 9.70 9.18
CA VAL A 222 11.96 10.12 7.81
C VAL A 222 13.28 10.21 7.04
N PHE A 223 13.19 10.00 5.73
CA PHE A 223 14.30 10.27 4.81
C PHE A 223 13.88 11.42 3.89
N ASN A 224 14.72 12.44 3.76
CA ASN A 224 14.47 13.47 2.77
C ASN A 224 14.99 13.07 1.38
N LYS A 225 14.59 13.82 0.36
CA LYS A 225 14.95 13.54 -1.04
C LYS A 225 16.46 13.50 -1.30
N GLU A 226 17.22 14.38 -0.63
CA GLU A 226 18.67 14.46 -0.78
C GLU A 226 19.36 13.22 -0.25
N THR A 227 18.93 12.73 0.92
CA THR A 227 19.45 11.49 1.52
C THR A 227 19.12 10.28 0.67
N ILE A 228 17.87 10.15 0.20
CA ILE A 228 17.45 9.04 -0.66
C ILE A 228 18.26 9.02 -1.96
N TYR A 229 18.48 10.19 -2.57
CA TYR A 229 19.27 10.30 -3.80
C TYR A 229 20.71 9.78 -3.60
N LYS A 230 21.38 10.18 -2.51
CA LYS A 230 22.73 9.70 -2.16
C LYS A 230 22.75 8.19 -1.88
N ILE A 231 21.75 7.69 -1.14
CA ILE A 231 21.60 6.26 -0.87
C ILE A 231 21.51 5.46 -2.17
N ALA A 232 20.65 5.90 -3.10
CA ALA A 232 20.48 5.22 -4.37
C ALA A 232 21.77 5.20 -5.20
N GLN A 233 22.53 6.29 -5.20
CA GLN A 233 23.85 6.35 -5.88
C GLN A 233 24.83 5.37 -5.25
N LYS A 234 25.05 5.44 -3.92
CA LYS A 234 25.95 4.52 -3.19
C LYS A 234 25.59 3.05 -3.39
N PHE A 235 24.29 2.73 -3.38
CA PHE A 235 23.79 1.37 -3.55
C PHE A 235 24.25 0.74 -4.88
N PHE A 236 24.18 1.47 -5.97
CA PHE A 236 24.62 0.99 -7.28
C PHE A 236 26.13 1.10 -7.47
N GLU A 237 26.77 2.14 -6.96
CA GLU A 237 28.22 2.30 -7.06
C GLU A 237 28.99 1.21 -6.34
N LYS A 238 28.45 0.71 -5.21
CA LYS A 238 29.04 -0.36 -4.41
C LYS A 238 28.56 -1.76 -4.80
N ASP A 239 27.88 -1.92 -5.95
CA ASP A 239 27.37 -3.21 -6.46
C ASP A 239 26.40 -3.94 -5.52
N PHE A 240 25.67 -3.21 -4.64
CA PHE A 240 24.70 -3.79 -3.73
C PHE A 240 23.39 -4.21 -4.41
N ASN A 241 23.25 -3.96 -5.71
CA ASN A 241 22.06 -4.32 -6.48
C ASN A 241 21.75 -5.83 -6.55
N LYS A 242 22.62 -6.68 -6.05
CA LYS A 242 22.42 -8.13 -5.87
C LYS A 242 22.31 -8.56 -4.41
N ASN A 243 22.35 -7.62 -3.49
CA ASN A 243 22.34 -7.93 -2.06
C ASN A 243 20.90 -7.91 -1.52
N PHE A 244 20.20 -9.02 -1.76
CA PHE A 244 18.84 -9.24 -1.27
C PHE A 244 18.81 -10.37 -0.24
N ASN A 245 17.96 -10.21 0.80
CA ASN A 245 17.68 -11.24 1.79
C ASN A 245 16.18 -11.38 2.06
N LEU A 246 15.78 -12.36 2.87
CA LEU A 246 14.41 -12.55 3.33
C LEU A 246 14.26 -12.05 4.76
N MET A 247 13.24 -11.26 5.03
CA MET A 247 12.81 -10.85 6.37
C MET A 247 13.92 -10.24 7.25
N HIS A 248 14.85 -9.50 6.65
CA HIS A 248 16.02 -8.92 7.34
C HIS A 248 16.97 -9.96 7.96
N ASP A 249 16.96 -11.20 7.48
CA ASP A 249 17.89 -12.23 7.92
C ASP A 249 19.08 -12.32 6.95
N GLY A 250 20.23 -11.79 7.35
CA GLY A 250 21.46 -11.83 6.54
C GLY A 250 21.95 -13.25 6.19
N ASN A 251 21.47 -14.30 6.88
CA ASN A 251 21.74 -15.70 6.54
C ASN A 251 20.83 -16.23 5.44
N GLN A 252 19.69 -15.56 5.15
CA GLN A 252 18.75 -15.94 4.12
C GLN A 252 18.94 -15.08 2.86
N LYS A 253 20.13 -15.14 2.27
CA LYS A 253 20.42 -14.44 1.01
C LYS A 253 19.60 -14.99 -0.14
N CYS A 254 19.01 -14.08 -0.92
CA CYS A 254 18.22 -14.41 -2.11
C CYS A 254 19.12 -14.52 -3.34
N GLU A 255 19.77 -15.68 -3.53
CA GLU A 255 20.51 -15.91 -4.78
C GLU A 255 19.60 -15.84 -6.00
N GLY A 256 20.07 -15.22 -7.09
CA GLY A 256 19.29 -15.02 -8.30
C GLY A 256 18.30 -13.87 -8.25
N VAL A 257 18.30 -13.08 -7.17
CA VAL A 257 17.50 -11.85 -7.05
C VAL A 257 18.42 -10.64 -7.21
N TYR A 258 18.03 -9.70 -8.07
CA TYR A 258 18.81 -8.48 -8.30
C TYR A 258 17.96 -7.32 -8.80
N ALA A 259 18.34 -6.10 -8.41
CA ALA A 259 17.78 -4.89 -8.96
C ALA A 259 18.41 -4.58 -10.34
N PHE A 260 17.56 -4.44 -11.36
CA PHE A 260 17.99 -4.09 -12.73
C PHE A 260 17.50 -2.72 -13.16
N GLN A 261 16.57 -2.13 -12.42
CA GLN A 261 16.03 -0.81 -12.68
C GLN A 261 16.03 0.02 -11.40
N SER A 262 16.43 1.28 -11.52
CA SER A 262 16.39 2.29 -10.47
C SER A 262 15.65 3.51 -11.00
N TYR A 263 14.66 3.99 -10.24
CA TYR A 263 13.83 5.12 -10.64
C TYR A 263 13.63 6.06 -9.46
N ILE A 264 14.06 7.32 -9.60
CA ILE A 264 13.83 8.36 -8.59
C ILE A 264 12.80 9.32 -9.15
N VAL A 265 11.74 9.56 -8.39
CA VAL A 265 10.69 10.54 -8.72
C VAL A 265 11.29 11.94 -8.73
N ASP A 266 11.09 12.67 -9.81
CA ASP A 266 11.55 14.04 -10.01
C ASP A 266 10.65 14.70 -11.07
N SER A 267 9.58 15.30 -10.61
CA SER A 267 8.55 15.88 -11.48
C SER A 267 9.09 17.03 -12.33
N GLU A 268 10.05 17.80 -11.81
CA GLU A 268 10.66 18.92 -12.52
C GLU A 268 11.51 18.44 -13.72
N GLN A 269 12.11 17.25 -13.60
CA GLN A 269 12.88 16.63 -14.67
C GLN A 269 12.08 15.64 -15.53
N GLY A 270 10.73 15.67 -15.44
CA GLY A 270 9.88 14.82 -16.24
C GLY A 270 9.87 13.35 -15.80
N ARG A 271 10.20 13.06 -14.55
CA ARG A 271 10.11 11.74 -13.92
C ARG A 271 9.00 11.72 -12.87
N PRO A 272 7.72 11.69 -13.28
CA PRO A 272 6.59 11.73 -12.34
C PRO A 272 6.52 10.47 -11.49
N ALA A 273 5.72 10.51 -10.43
CA ALA A 273 5.39 9.33 -9.66
C ALA A 273 4.84 8.22 -10.58
N PRO A 274 5.30 6.96 -10.43
CA PRO A 274 4.81 5.86 -11.25
C PRO A 274 3.30 5.63 -11.05
N LYS A 275 2.63 5.15 -12.09
CA LYS A 275 1.21 4.81 -12.03
C LYS A 275 0.92 3.83 -10.90
N GLY A 276 -0.07 4.13 -10.07
CA GLY A 276 -0.39 3.41 -8.84
C GLY A 276 0.38 3.89 -7.61
N TYR A 277 1.20 4.95 -7.77
CA TYR A 277 2.00 5.59 -6.72
C TYR A 277 1.94 7.12 -6.80
N GLU A 278 0.82 7.66 -7.24
CA GLU A 278 0.63 9.06 -7.59
C GLU A 278 0.92 10.03 -6.44
N ASP A 279 0.83 9.56 -5.20
CA ASP A 279 1.14 10.29 -3.98
C ASP A 279 2.61 10.19 -3.53
N ALA A 280 3.46 9.47 -4.29
CA ALA A 280 4.89 9.42 -4.01
C ALA A 280 5.53 10.78 -4.35
N LYS A 281 6.13 11.40 -3.33
CA LYS A 281 6.80 12.70 -3.47
C LYS A 281 8.09 12.60 -4.26
N ASP A 282 8.51 13.73 -4.83
CA ASP A 282 9.83 13.88 -5.44
C ASP A 282 10.94 13.42 -4.48
N GLY A 283 11.93 12.73 -5.03
CA GLY A 283 12.99 12.08 -4.26
C GLY A 283 12.67 10.66 -3.80
N SER A 284 11.45 10.17 -3.97
CA SER A 284 11.12 8.76 -3.69
C SER A 284 11.83 7.83 -4.67
N TRP A 285 12.40 6.74 -4.14
CA TRP A 285 13.20 5.78 -4.89
C TRP A 285 12.47 4.47 -5.10
N PHE A 286 12.37 4.04 -6.35
CA PHE A 286 11.74 2.80 -6.79
C PHE A 286 12.77 1.87 -7.41
N LEU A 287 12.58 0.57 -7.21
CA LEU A 287 13.38 -0.49 -7.80
C LEU A 287 12.54 -1.41 -8.69
N GLY A 288 13.12 -1.76 -9.85
CA GLY A 288 12.72 -2.93 -10.63
C GLY A 288 13.65 -4.08 -10.27
N VAL A 289 13.09 -5.20 -9.82
CA VAL A 289 13.83 -6.36 -9.30
C VAL A 289 13.48 -7.60 -10.08
N LYS A 290 14.48 -8.33 -10.56
CA LYS A 290 14.35 -9.65 -11.18
C LYS A 290 14.50 -10.73 -10.12
N VAL A 291 13.59 -11.70 -10.13
CA VAL A 291 13.60 -12.82 -9.18
C VAL A 291 13.77 -14.13 -9.97
N ASN A 292 15.00 -14.55 -10.25
CA ASN A 292 15.27 -15.82 -10.94
C ASN A 292 15.21 -17.06 -10.00
N ASN A 293 14.91 -16.84 -8.72
CA ASN A 293 14.79 -17.89 -7.72
C ASN A 293 13.34 -18.38 -7.63
N PRO A 294 13.01 -19.63 -8.03
CA PRO A 294 11.64 -20.13 -8.01
C PRO A 294 11.01 -20.21 -6.62
N GLU A 295 11.83 -20.47 -5.57
CA GLU A 295 11.34 -20.56 -4.18
C GLU A 295 10.93 -19.17 -3.67
N VAL A 296 11.78 -18.17 -3.90
CA VAL A 296 11.47 -16.77 -3.58
C VAL A 296 10.23 -16.32 -4.39
N TRP A 297 10.16 -16.69 -5.67
CA TRP A 297 9.02 -16.37 -6.51
C TRP A 297 7.70 -17.01 -6.03
N ALA A 298 7.76 -18.25 -5.54
CA ALA A 298 6.59 -18.92 -4.95
C ALA A 298 6.07 -18.15 -3.71
N LYS A 299 6.96 -17.62 -2.87
CA LYS A 299 6.61 -16.78 -1.71
C LYS A 299 5.99 -15.43 -2.13
N VAL A 300 6.45 -14.84 -3.23
CA VAL A 300 5.82 -13.65 -3.83
C VAL A 300 4.39 -13.97 -4.29
N LYS A 301 4.21 -15.08 -5.01
CA LYS A 301 2.88 -15.48 -5.53
C LYS A 301 1.89 -15.85 -4.44
N SER A 302 2.36 -16.47 -3.36
CA SER A 302 1.51 -16.80 -2.20
C SER A 302 1.12 -15.55 -1.36
N GLY A 303 1.76 -14.40 -1.61
CA GLY A 303 1.59 -13.19 -0.79
C GLY A 303 2.27 -13.28 0.59
N GLU A 304 3.16 -14.25 0.80
CA GLU A 304 4.02 -14.31 1.99
C GLU A 304 5.00 -13.12 2.00
N ILE A 305 5.53 -12.75 0.84
CA ILE A 305 6.38 -11.57 0.66
C ILE A 305 5.56 -10.49 -0.05
N LYS A 306 5.57 -9.25 0.48
CA LYS A 306 4.71 -8.15 0.01
C LYS A 306 5.43 -6.86 -0.32
N GLY A 307 6.67 -6.68 0.07
CA GLY A 307 7.36 -5.41 -0.12
C GLY A 307 8.88 -5.46 -0.01
N PHE A 308 9.50 -4.32 -0.33
CA PHE A 308 10.90 -4.06 -0.07
C PHE A 308 11.06 -3.37 1.28
N SER A 309 12.12 -3.68 1.99
CA SER A 309 12.58 -2.93 3.14
C SER A 309 14.10 -2.79 3.04
N VAL A 310 14.59 -1.56 3.14
CA VAL A 310 16.01 -1.28 3.04
C VAL A 310 16.71 -1.53 4.37
N GLU A 311 17.94 -2.04 4.29
CA GLU A 311 18.83 -2.22 5.44
C GLU A 311 20.06 -1.35 5.27
N GLY A 312 20.51 -0.75 6.35
CA GLY A 312 21.68 0.12 6.31
C GLY A 312 21.99 0.79 7.64
N VAL A 313 23.05 1.55 7.64
CA VAL A 313 23.51 2.34 8.78
C VAL A 313 23.25 3.82 8.50
N PHE A 314 22.60 4.51 9.46
CA PHE A 314 22.16 5.89 9.31
C PHE A 314 22.52 6.71 10.55
N GLU A 315 22.78 8.00 10.37
CA GLU A 315 22.88 8.96 11.46
C GLU A 315 21.49 9.57 11.74
N TYR A 316 21.17 9.77 13.02
CA TYR A 316 19.92 10.37 13.48
C TYR A 316 20.12 11.87 13.71
N LYS A 317 19.37 12.70 12.98
CA LYS A 317 19.24 14.14 13.28
C LYS A 317 17.82 14.43 13.68
N ARG A 318 17.63 15.16 14.79
CA ARG A 318 16.30 15.65 15.15
C ARG A 318 15.81 16.56 14.02
N LYS A 319 14.65 16.24 13.42
CA LYS A 319 14.05 17.06 12.38
C LYS A 319 13.78 18.45 12.98
N GLN A 320 14.42 19.49 12.46
CA GLN A 320 14.07 20.86 12.78
C GLN A 320 12.84 21.22 11.95
N LEU A 321 11.82 21.74 12.61
CA LEU A 321 10.65 22.26 11.93
C LEU A 321 11.08 23.45 11.05
N ASN A 322 10.64 23.46 9.80
CA ASN A 322 10.78 24.67 8.99
C ASN A 322 9.82 25.76 9.49
N ALA A 323 9.95 26.98 8.99
CA ALA A 323 9.16 28.11 9.47
C ALA A 323 7.63 27.87 9.33
N GLU A 324 7.19 27.26 8.25
CA GLU A 324 5.77 26.93 8.04
C GLU A 324 5.26 25.83 8.97
N GLU A 325 6.04 24.78 9.18
CA GLU A 325 5.73 23.72 10.15
C GLU A 325 5.67 24.30 11.57
N MET A 326 6.60 25.20 11.91
CA MET A 326 6.62 25.88 13.20
C MET A 326 5.41 26.81 13.40
N TYR A 327 5.00 27.55 12.37
CA TYR A 327 3.79 28.38 12.41
C TYR A 327 2.53 27.53 12.60
N ARG A 328 2.39 26.41 11.91
CA ARG A 328 1.25 25.49 12.09
C ARG A 328 1.20 24.88 13.48
N GLU A 329 2.35 24.55 14.06
CA GLU A 329 2.41 23.97 15.42
C GLU A 329 2.07 25.03 16.48
N ILE A 330 2.53 26.29 16.28
CA ILE A 330 2.15 27.44 17.13
C ILE A 330 0.64 27.70 17.00
N GLU A 331 0.07 27.71 15.80
CA GLU A 331 -1.36 27.91 15.55
C GLU A 331 -2.21 26.84 16.23
N LYS A 332 -1.78 25.59 16.17
CA LYS A 332 -2.42 24.46 16.86
C LYS A 332 -2.35 24.59 18.39
N LEU A 333 -1.19 24.98 18.92
CA LEU A 333 -1.03 25.23 20.36
C LEU A 333 -1.89 26.39 20.84
N LEU A 334 -2.06 27.44 20.03
CA LEU A 334 -2.92 28.57 20.34
C LEU A 334 -4.40 28.22 20.32
N GLN A 335 -4.83 27.31 19.43
CA GLN A 335 -6.20 26.78 19.38
C GLN A 335 -6.52 25.90 20.61
N ASP A 336 -5.54 25.12 21.10
CA ASP A 336 -5.69 24.27 22.29
C ASP A 336 -5.72 25.10 23.61
N VAL A 337 -5.27 26.36 23.60
CA VAL A 337 -5.24 27.25 24.78
C VAL A 337 -6.50 28.14 24.90
N HIS A 338 -7.28 28.27 23.82
CA HIS A 338 -8.56 28.97 23.82
C HIS A 338 -9.70 28.00 23.49
N PRO A 339 -10.30 27.34 24.50
CA PRO A 339 -11.50 26.51 24.31
C PRO A 339 -12.73 27.36 23.99
#